data_2b466a177481d85e776bcdbe67deea8e
#
_entry.id   2b466a177481d85e776bcdbe67deea8e
#
_cell.length_a   1.000
_cell.length_b   1.000
_cell.length_c   1.000
_cell.angle_alpha   90.00
_cell.angle_beta   90.00
_cell.angle_gamma   90.00
#
_symmetry.space_group_name_H-M   'P 1'
#
loop_
_entity.id
_entity.type
_entity.pdbx_description
1 polymer ?
#
loop_
_entity_poly.entity_id
_entity_poly.type
_entity_poly.pdbx_seq_one_letter_code
_entity_poly.pdbx_strand_id
1 'polypeptide(L)'
;MILSNEPGYYRTGHYGIRLENLIVVRPAEPIPGGEIAMHGFETLTLAPFDRRLIRADLLTAAELRWLDAYHARVRDEIGPMVGGEVLAWLEAATAPL
;
A
#
# COMPACT_ATOMS: atom_id res chain seq x y z
N MET A 1 -14.07 -11.81 -2.93
CA MET A 1 -14.71 -10.52 -2.58
C MET A 1 -13.67 -9.41 -2.67
N ILE A 2 -14.01 -8.31 -3.28
CA ILE A 2 -13.17 -7.12 -3.38
C ILE A 2 -13.72 -6.09 -2.41
N LEU A 3 -12.83 -5.51 -1.59
CA LEU A 3 -13.17 -4.51 -0.59
C LEU A 3 -12.25 -3.30 -0.74
N SER A 4 -12.68 -2.14 -0.28
CA SER A 4 -11.78 -1.01 -0.08
C SER A 4 -11.27 -1.00 1.35
N ASN A 5 -9.96 -0.81 1.52
CA ASN A 5 -9.33 -0.54 2.80
C ASN A 5 -8.95 0.94 2.82
N GLU A 6 -9.70 1.73 3.60
CA GLU A 6 -9.66 3.18 3.45
C GLU A 6 -9.65 3.94 4.78
N PRO A 7 -8.66 3.69 5.66
CA PRO A 7 -8.55 4.48 6.88
C PRO A 7 -8.34 5.96 6.57
N GLY A 8 -8.93 6.82 7.38
CA GLY A 8 -8.86 8.25 7.14
C GLY A 8 -8.95 9.08 8.41
N TYR A 9 -8.52 10.32 8.28
CA TYR A 9 -8.67 11.35 9.29
C TYR A 9 -9.41 12.54 8.69
N TYR A 10 -10.42 13.02 9.40
CA TYR A 10 -11.27 14.11 8.92
C TYR A 10 -11.41 15.18 10.00
N ARG A 11 -11.19 16.42 9.61
CA ARG A 11 -11.39 17.56 10.49
C ARG A 11 -12.47 18.47 9.89
N THR A 12 -13.65 18.50 10.52
CA THR A 12 -14.80 19.23 10.03
C THR A 12 -14.46 20.70 9.73
N GLY A 13 -14.84 21.14 8.52
CA GLY A 13 -14.61 22.52 8.06
C GLY A 13 -13.16 22.83 7.67
N HIS A 14 -12.24 21.85 7.74
CA HIS A 14 -10.82 22.04 7.43
C HIS A 14 -10.34 21.12 6.31
N TYR A 15 -10.18 19.82 6.56
CA TYR A 15 -9.66 18.88 5.59
C TYR A 15 -10.00 17.43 5.94
N GLY A 16 -9.81 16.57 4.96
CA GLY A 16 -9.82 15.13 5.16
C GLY A 16 -8.64 14.49 4.45
N ILE A 17 -8.10 13.43 5.04
CA ILE A 17 -7.02 12.64 4.44
C ILE A 17 -7.43 11.17 4.53
N ARG A 18 -7.31 10.46 3.42
CA ARG A 18 -7.62 9.03 3.36
C ARG A 18 -6.49 8.29 2.64
N LEU A 19 -6.09 7.16 3.21
CA LEU A 19 -5.23 6.18 2.54
C LEU A 19 -6.13 5.06 2.05
N GLU A 20 -6.06 4.73 0.77
CA GLU A 20 -7.02 3.80 0.18
C GLU A 20 -6.36 2.83 -0.77
N ASN A 21 -6.67 1.55 -0.59
CA ASN A 21 -6.37 0.49 -1.53
C ASN A 21 -7.58 -0.42 -1.70
N LEU A 22 -7.75 -0.93 -2.91
CA LEU A 22 -8.63 -2.06 -3.13
C LEU A 22 -7.88 -3.34 -2.77
N ILE A 23 -8.56 -4.22 -2.06
CA ILE A 23 -8.02 -5.50 -1.64
C ILE A 23 -8.97 -6.63 -2.02
N VAL A 24 -8.43 -7.81 -2.29
CA VAL A 24 -9.22 -9.01 -2.51
C VAL A 24 -9.00 -9.98 -1.37
N VAL A 25 -10.09 -10.61 -0.92
CA VAL A 25 -10.04 -11.65 0.11
C VAL A 25 -9.44 -12.90 -0.50
N ARG A 26 -8.34 -13.38 0.08
CA ARG A 26 -7.68 -14.62 -0.34
C ARG A 26 -8.45 -15.83 0.19
N PRO A 27 -8.33 -17.01 -0.48
CA PRO A 27 -8.90 -18.24 0.05
C PRO A 27 -8.43 -18.52 1.48
N ALA A 28 -9.31 -19.11 2.29
CA ALA A 28 -8.96 -19.47 3.67
C ALA A 28 -7.83 -20.52 3.68
N GLU A 29 -6.85 -20.30 4.53
CA GLU A 29 -5.69 -21.17 4.68
C GLU A 29 -5.46 -21.50 6.16
N PRO A 30 -4.95 -22.71 6.48
CA PRO A 30 -4.49 -23.00 7.83
C PRO A 30 -3.30 -22.11 8.19
N ILE A 31 -3.32 -21.56 9.40
CA ILE A 31 -2.16 -20.86 9.96
C ILE A 31 -1.33 -21.86 10.75
N PRO A 32 0.01 -21.94 10.55
CA PRO A 32 0.86 -22.81 11.36
C PRO A 32 0.64 -22.56 12.85
N GLY A 33 0.23 -23.62 13.57
CA GLY A 33 -0.11 -23.52 15.00
C GLY A 33 -1.52 -23.01 15.30
N GLY A 34 -2.30 -22.65 14.26
CA GLY A 34 -3.68 -22.20 14.43
C GLY A 34 -4.67 -23.37 14.37
N GLU A 35 -5.85 -23.18 14.96
CA GLU A 35 -6.90 -24.19 15.02
C GLU A 35 -7.91 -24.06 13.88
N ILE A 36 -8.00 -22.89 13.24
CA ILE A 36 -8.95 -22.58 12.16
C ILE A 36 -8.24 -21.98 10.97
N ALA A 37 -8.80 -22.22 9.78
CA ALA A 37 -8.34 -21.58 8.55
C ALA A 37 -8.70 -20.08 8.57
N MET A 38 -7.77 -19.25 8.14
CA MET A 38 -7.94 -17.80 8.13
C MET A 38 -7.85 -17.25 6.71
N HIS A 39 -8.60 -16.17 6.45
CA HIS A 39 -8.49 -15.41 5.21
C HIS A 39 -7.41 -14.35 5.34
N GLY A 40 -6.61 -14.20 4.29
CA GLY A 40 -5.73 -13.06 4.11
C GLY A 40 -6.27 -12.12 3.04
N PHE A 41 -5.51 -11.07 2.77
CA PHE A 41 -5.87 -10.07 1.77
C PHE A 41 -4.73 -9.85 0.79
N GLU A 42 -5.08 -9.63 -0.48
CA GLU A 42 -4.15 -9.17 -1.50
C GLU A 42 -4.53 -7.75 -1.93
N THR A 43 -3.56 -6.85 -1.93
CA THR A 43 -3.76 -5.48 -2.40
C THR A 43 -3.81 -5.45 -3.92
N LEU A 44 -4.87 -4.88 -4.48
CA LEU A 44 -5.07 -4.76 -5.92
C LEU A 44 -4.58 -3.43 -6.48
N THR A 45 -4.76 -2.33 -5.73
CA THR A 45 -4.35 -1.00 -6.17
C THR A 45 -2.83 -0.89 -6.17
N LEU A 46 -2.25 -0.54 -7.32
CA LEU A 46 -0.81 -0.38 -7.50
C LEU A 46 -0.50 1.05 -7.91
N ALA A 47 -0.47 1.94 -6.94
CA ALA A 47 -0.10 3.34 -7.11
C ALA A 47 0.68 3.81 -5.89
N PRO A 48 1.73 4.63 -6.07
CA PRO A 48 2.49 5.12 -4.93
C PRO A 48 1.66 6.08 -4.07
N PHE A 49 1.80 5.98 -2.76
CA PHE A 49 1.31 7.01 -1.87
C PHE A 49 2.20 8.26 -1.98
N ASP A 50 1.61 9.43 -1.83
CA ASP A 50 2.38 10.68 -1.92
C ASP A 50 3.34 10.79 -0.74
N ARG A 51 4.62 10.58 -1.01
CA ARG A 51 5.67 10.58 0.02
C ARG A 51 5.83 11.91 0.74
N ARG A 52 5.38 13.01 0.13
CA ARG A 52 5.44 14.35 0.75
C ARG A 52 4.50 14.46 1.94
N LEU A 53 3.48 13.60 2.02
CA LEU A 53 2.50 13.56 3.09
C LEU A 53 2.83 12.52 4.17
N ILE A 54 3.93 11.80 4.02
CA ILE A 54 4.31 10.70 4.91
C ILE A 54 5.37 11.18 5.90
N ARG A 55 5.08 10.98 7.19
CA ARG A 55 6.04 11.19 8.27
C ARG A 55 6.65 9.84 8.64
N ALA A 56 7.76 9.48 7.99
CA ALA A 56 8.42 8.20 8.19
C ALA A 56 8.86 7.98 9.65
N ASP A 57 9.20 9.06 10.35
CA ASP A 57 9.58 9.04 11.76
C ASP A 57 8.44 8.65 12.70
N LEU A 58 7.18 8.72 12.24
CA LEU A 58 6.00 8.32 13.01
C LEU A 58 5.55 6.89 12.70
N LEU A 59 6.14 6.24 11.71
CA LEU A 59 5.82 4.86 11.36
C LEU A 59 6.60 3.89 12.25
N THR A 60 5.97 2.76 12.61
CA THR A 60 6.69 1.65 13.21
C THR A 60 7.62 1.01 12.18
N ALA A 61 8.61 0.24 12.63
CA ALA A 61 9.50 -0.48 11.72
C ALA A 61 8.72 -1.44 10.81
N ALA A 62 7.67 -2.08 11.32
CA ALA A 62 6.83 -2.99 10.54
C ALA A 62 6.02 -2.25 9.48
N GLU A 63 5.46 -1.10 9.83
CA GLU A 63 4.71 -0.25 8.89
C GLU A 63 5.62 0.29 7.79
N LEU A 64 6.82 0.73 8.13
CA LEU A 64 7.80 1.22 7.16
C LEU A 64 8.21 0.11 6.19
N ARG A 65 8.48 -1.09 6.69
CA ARG A 65 8.80 -2.25 5.83
C ARG A 65 7.65 -2.60 4.89
N TRP A 66 6.42 -2.57 5.39
CA TRP A 66 5.24 -2.82 4.56
C TRP A 66 5.14 -1.79 3.42
N LEU A 67 5.29 -0.52 3.75
CA LEU A 67 5.17 0.57 2.79
C LEU A 67 6.27 0.52 1.73
N ASP A 68 7.52 0.31 2.14
CA ASP A 68 8.64 0.17 1.20
C ASP A 68 8.46 -1.06 0.31
N ALA A 69 8.00 -2.19 0.85
CA ALA A 69 7.72 -3.40 0.07
C ALA A 69 6.56 -3.17 -0.91
N TYR A 70 5.51 -2.47 -0.49
CA TYR A 70 4.40 -2.10 -1.36
C TYR A 70 4.87 -1.20 -2.52
N HIS A 71 5.65 -0.17 -2.23
CA HIS A 71 6.20 0.70 -3.26
C HIS A 71 7.14 -0.05 -4.22
N ALA A 72 7.94 -0.98 -3.71
CA ALA A 72 8.79 -1.84 -4.56
C ALA A 72 7.93 -2.69 -5.51
N ARG A 73 6.82 -3.24 -5.02
CA ARG A 73 5.89 -3.99 -5.85
C ARG A 73 5.26 -3.11 -6.94
N VAL A 74 4.85 -1.88 -6.59
CA VAL A 74 4.31 -0.92 -7.57
C VAL A 74 5.34 -0.67 -8.67
N ARG A 75 6.58 -0.40 -8.31
CA ARG A 75 7.67 -0.16 -9.27
C ARG A 75 7.92 -1.37 -10.15
N ASP A 76 7.96 -2.57 -9.56
CA ASP A 76 8.28 -3.80 -10.28
C ASP A 76 7.18 -4.19 -11.28
N GLU A 77 5.91 -3.97 -10.93
CA GLU A 77 4.78 -4.36 -11.77
C GLU A 77 4.38 -3.27 -12.78
N ILE A 78 4.44 -2.02 -12.40
CA ILE A 78 4.04 -0.89 -13.27
C ILE A 78 5.22 -0.35 -14.08
N GLY A 79 6.44 -0.37 -13.54
CA GLY A 79 7.62 0.15 -14.22
C GLY A 79 7.80 -0.33 -15.65
N PRO A 80 7.66 -1.66 -15.95
CA PRO A 80 7.77 -2.16 -17.31
C PRO A 80 6.69 -1.66 -18.28
N MET A 81 5.58 -1.11 -17.77
CA MET A 81 4.45 -0.62 -18.55
C MET A 81 4.58 0.85 -18.94
N VAL A 82 5.54 1.55 -18.37
CA VAL A 82 5.77 2.99 -18.58
C VAL A 82 7.21 3.22 -18.99
N GLY A 83 7.51 4.41 -19.49
CA GLY A 83 8.86 4.73 -19.92
C GLY A 83 9.15 6.23 -19.81
N GLY A 84 10.40 6.63 -20.15
CA GLY A 84 10.81 8.02 -20.19
C GLY A 84 10.63 8.74 -18.85
N GLU A 85 10.05 9.91 -18.89
CA GLU A 85 9.83 10.74 -17.70
C GLU A 85 8.88 10.10 -16.69
N VAL A 86 7.91 9.32 -17.14
CA VAL A 86 6.95 8.64 -16.26
C VAL A 86 7.66 7.57 -15.42
N LEU A 87 8.55 6.80 -16.04
CA LEU A 87 9.35 5.81 -15.32
C LEU A 87 10.27 6.47 -14.30
N ALA A 88 10.93 7.55 -14.66
CA ALA A 88 11.81 8.29 -13.75
C ALA A 88 11.02 8.83 -12.55
N TRP A 89 9.83 9.36 -12.80
CA TRP A 89 8.94 9.80 -11.71
C TRP A 89 8.51 8.64 -10.81
N LEU A 90 8.14 7.50 -11.42
CA LEU A 90 7.71 6.32 -10.66
C LEU A 90 8.82 5.80 -9.77
N GLU A 91 10.04 5.70 -10.28
CA GLU A 91 11.21 5.26 -9.51
C GLU A 91 11.46 6.17 -8.30
N ALA A 92 11.37 7.49 -8.50
CA ALA A 92 11.53 8.45 -7.40
C ALA A 92 10.39 8.35 -6.38
N ALA A 93 9.14 8.20 -6.85
CA ALA A 93 7.95 8.12 -6.01
C ALA A 93 7.89 6.82 -5.19
N THR A 94 8.58 5.76 -5.63
CA THR A 94 8.57 4.45 -5.00
C THR A 94 9.90 4.08 -4.31
N ALA A 95 10.86 5.00 -4.27
CA ALA A 95 12.11 4.78 -3.55
C ALA A 95 11.85 4.54 -2.06
N PRO A 96 12.70 3.77 -1.36
CA PRO A 96 12.57 3.57 0.09
C PRO A 96 12.50 4.89 0.85
N LEU A 97 11.68 4.90 1.88
CA LEU A 97 11.48 6.09 2.73
C LEU A 97 12.59 6.25 3.78
#